data_2be7c58c3bcb118ef58e8365d7506c4a
#
_entry.id   2be7c58c3bcb118ef58e8365d7506c4a
#
_cell.length_a   1.000
_cell.length_b   1.000
_cell.length_c   1.000
_cell.angle_alpha   90.00
_cell.angle_beta   90.00
_cell.angle_gamma   90.00
#
_symmetry.space_group_name_H-M   'P 1'
#
loop_
_entity.id
_entity.type
_entity.pdbx_description
1 polymer ?
#
loop_
_entity_poly.entity_id
_entity_poly.type
_entity_poly.pdbx_seq_one_letter_code
_entity_poly.pdbx_strand_id
1 'polypeptide(L)'
;MINTAITDRLANIDGKFGVDYINLNTGQEFCFGNCQIFSGSGAIMLMTLIECFRACESGELDRDSRFRLTHKDYEDTDDPSYGVLKYLHEGIELTVSDLYNLIATVSDNVAFNILTDILGIEKINSTFRSLGYTEMKLNRKINDYESMSRGIQNLGSIGEIASIFHRMYLGRLISENVSESLLSLLKQHQRTSMIPYVFKETVPVAHMTGFDEDIIIDGGIVLTENPFVLVMAAQDTDIRKAQTIMRDITQICYLNTK
;
A
#
# COMPACT_ATOMS: atom_id res chain seq x y z
N MET A 1 -7.80 -27.95 -1.21
CA MET A 1 -6.47 -27.32 -1.12
C MET A 1 -6.63 -25.86 -1.51
N ILE A 2 -5.90 -24.93 -0.87
CA ILE A 2 -6.03 -23.49 -1.06
C ILE A 2 -5.90 -23.06 -2.53
N ASN A 3 -4.94 -23.63 -3.27
CA ASN A 3 -4.69 -23.33 -4.68
C ASN A 3 -5.92 -23.53 -5.56
N THR A 4 -6.57 -24.70 -5.46
CA THR A 4 -7.75 -25.01 -6.25
C THR A 4 -8.90 -24.05 -5.94
N ALA A 5 -9.14 -23.77 -4.66
CA ALA A 5 -10.21 -22.86 -4.25
C ALA A 5 -10.01 -21.43 -4.75
N ILE A 6 -8.76 -20.92 -4.75
CA ILE A 6 -8.44 -19.59 -5.31
C ILE A 6 -8.59 -19.62 -6.84
N THR A 7 -8.05 -20.63 -7.51
CA THR A 7 -8.16 -20.76 -8.98
C THR A 7 -9.61 -20.81 -9.44
N ASP A 8 -10.45 -21.62 -8.77
CA ASP A 8 -11.88 -21.70 -9.07
C ASP A 8 -12.59 -20.36 -8.88
N ARG A 9 -12.18 -19.60 -7.84
CA ARG A 9 -12.77 -18.29 -7.56
C ARG A 9 -12.40 -17.24 -8.61
N LEU A 10 -11.19 -17.33 -9.20
CA LEU A 10 -10.70 -16.44 -10.25
C LEU A 10 -11.17 -16.81 -11.66
N ALA A 11 -11.67 -18.01 -11.88
CA ALA A 11 -11.97 -18.56 -13.22
C ALA A 11 -13.00 -17.74 -14.03
N ASN A 12 -13.84 -16.93 -13.37
CA ASN A 12 -14.93 -16.16 -13.99
C ASN A 12 -14.80 -14.64 -13.79
N ILE A 13 -13.59 -14.14 -13.58
CA ILE A 13 -13.37 -12.71 -13.52
C ILE A 13 -12.93 -12.19 -14.89
N ASP A 14 -13.59 -11.13 -15.36
CA ASP A 14 -13.15 -10.39 -16.52
C ASP A 14 -12.02 -9.42 -16.09
N GLY A 15 -11.06 -9.18 -17.00
CA GLY A 15 -9.92 -8.30 -16.73
C GLY A 15 -8.72 -9.03 -16.10
N LYS A 16 -7.95 -8.34 -15.25
CA LYS A 16 -6.74 -8.87 -14.63
C LYS A 16 -6.95 -9.01 -13.13
N PHE A 17 -6.49 -10.11 -12.57
CA PHE A 17 -6.48 -10.35 -11.13
C PHE A 17 -5.20 -11.08 -10.73
N GLY A 18 -4.55 -10.60 -9.67
CA GLY A 18 -3.35 -11.21 -9.11
C GLY A 18 -3.49 -11.41 -7.61
N VAL A 19 -2.93 -12.51 -7.12
CA VAL A 19 -2.88 -12.86 -5.69
C VAL A 19 -1.50 -13.35 -5.37
N ASP A 20 -0.92 -12.84 -4.29
CA ASP A 20 0.28 -13.36 -3.66
C ASP A 20 -0.01 -13.67 -2.19
N TYR A 21 0.34 -14.86 -1.75
CA TYR A 21 0.09 -15.37 -0.40
C TYR A 21 1.34 -16.02 0.17
N ILE A 22 1.69 -15.65 1.40
CA ILE A 22 2.80 -16.26 2.14
C ILE A 22 2.31 -16.68 3.53
N ASN A 23 2.40 -17.98 3.83
CA ASN A 23 2.20 -18.49 5.20
C ASN A 23 3.45 -18.17 6.04
N LEU A 24 3.28 -17.35 7.06
CA LEU A 24 4.43 -16.86 7.86
C LEU A 24 4.98 -17.89 8.85
N ASN A 25 4.25 -18.97 9.13
CA ASN A 25 4.74 -20.06 9.99
C ASN A 25 5.56 -21.09 9.19
N THR A 26 5.12 -21.39 7.95
CA THR A 26 5.72 -22.46 7.13
C THR A 26 6.64 -21.93 6.03
N GLY A 27 6.52 -20.65 5.68
CA GLY A 27 7.19 -20.05 4.51
C GLY A 27 6.60 -20.51 3.17
N GLN A 28 5.45 -21.20 3.17
CA GLN A 28 4.79 -21.60 1.95
C GLN A 28 4.21 -20.40 1.23
N GLU A 29 4.56 -20.26 -0.06
CA GLU A 29 4.19 -19.12 -0.90
C GLU A 29 3.41 -19.60 -2.12
N PHE A 30 2.42 -18.83 -2.54
CA PHE A 30 1.63 -19.05 -3.74
C PHE A 30 1.39 -17.75 -4.47
N CYS A 31 1.62 -17.74 -5.76
CA CYS A 31 1.32 -16.64 -6.65
C CYS A 31 0.34 -17.10 -7.74
N PHE A 32 -0.71 -16.33 -7.95
CA PHE A 32 -1.79 -16.65 -8.89
C PHE A 32 -2.17 -15.48 -9.76
N GLY A 33 -2.77 -15.80 -10.91
CA GLY A 33 -3.41 -14.84 -11.80
C GLY A 33 -2.45 -14.10 -12.72
N ASN A 34 -2.95 -13.03 -13.32
CA ASN A 34 -2.30 -12.30 -14.41
C ASN A 34 -2.11 -10.79 -14.14
N CYS A 35 -2.29 -10.33 -12.90
CA CYS A 35 -2.06 -8.96 -12.46
C CYS A 35 -0.87 -8.90 -11.50
N GLN A 36 0.33 -9.26 -11.99
CA GLN A 36 1.56 -9.24 -11.18
C GLN A 36 2.10 -7.82 -11.05
N ILE A 37 2.08 -7.08 -12.15
CA ILE A 37 2.42 -5.67 -12.24
C ILE A 37 1.15 -4.90 -12.59
N PHE A 38 0.93 -3.78 -11.94
CA PHE A 38 -0.23 -2.93 -12.16
C PHE A 38 0.16 -1.46 -12.20
N SER A 39 -0.68 -0.62 -12.82
CA SER A 39 -0.53 0.83 -12.76
C SER A 39 -0.77 1.29 -11.32
N GLY A 40 0.17 2.10 -10.80
CA GLY A 40 0.19 2.43 -9.38
C GLY A 40 -1.07 3.13 -8.90
N SER A 41 -1.63 2.58 -7.85
CA SER A 41 -2.69 3.16 -7.04
C SER A 41 -2.13 3.52 -5.66
N GLY A 42 -2.99 3.77 -4.68
CA GLY A 42 -2.57 4.11 -3.30
C GLY A 42 -1.53 3.19 -2.66
N ALA A 43 -1.34 1.95 -3.15
CA ALA A 43 -0.28 1.06 -2.68
C ALA A 43 1.14 1.60 -2.90
N ILE A 44 1.34 2.51 -3.87
CA ILE A 44 2.63 3.18 -4.09
C ILE A 44 3.05 4.06 -2.89
N MET A 45 2.09 4.48 -2.06
CA MET A 45 2.34 5.25 -0.84
C MET A 45 3.25 4.50 0.14
N LEU A 46 3.25 3.15 0.07
CA LEU A 46 4.15 2.33 0.88
C LEU A 46 5.63 2.64 0.61
N MET A 47 5.99 3.00 -0.64
CA MET A 47 7.36 3.39 -0.98
C MET A 47 7.81 4.65 -0.25
N THR A 48 6.97 5.67 -0.24
CA THR A 48 7.24 6.94 0.45
C THR A 48 7.29 6.75 1.97
N LEU A 49 6.41 5.92 2.54
CA LEU A 49 6.45 5.60 3.97
C LEU A 49 7.76 4.90 4.37
N ILE A 50 8.19 3.89 3.61
CA ILE A 50 9.43 3.14 3.90
C ILE A 50 10.64 4.07 3.83
N GLU A 51 10.74 4.91 2.79
CA GLU A 51 11.84 5.89 2.69
C GLU A 51 11.79 6.93 3.81
N CYS A 52 10.61 7.41 4.19
CA CYS A 52 10.45 8.34 5.30
C CYS A 52 11.00 7.74 6.62
N PHE A 53 10.62 6.51 6.94
CA PHE A 53 11.10 5.83 8.16
C PHE A 53 12.60 5.54 8.11
N ARG A 54 13.14 5.16 6.94
CA ARG A 54 14.58 5.00 6.72
C ARG A 54 15.32 6.33 6.97
N ALA A 55 14.84 7.42 6.38
CA ALA A 55 15.46 8.74 6.51
C ALA A 55 15.40 9.27 7.96
N CYS A 56 14.30 9.01 8.66
CA CYS A 56 14.18 9.35 10.08
C CYS A 56 15.15 8.53 10.95
N GLU A 57 15.29 7.24 10.68
CA GLU A 57 16.19 6.38 11.44
C GLU A 57 17.67 6.76 11.25
N SER A 58 18.04 7.12 10.02
CA SER A 58 19.42 7.56 9.71
C SER A 58 19.72 9.00 10.14
N GLY A 59 18.73 9.75 10.63
CA GLY A 59 18.87 11.16 10.99
C GLY A 59 18.93 12.11 9.79
N GLU A 60 18.64 11.64 8.57
CA GLU A 60 18.54 12.49 7.37
C GLU A 60 17.26 13.35 7.39
N LEU A 61 16.22 12.90 8.09
CA LEU A 61 14.95 13.60 8.26
C LEU A 61 14.55 13.59 9.74
N ASP A 62 14.15 14.76 10.27
CA ASP A 62 13.61 14.85 11.61
C ASP A 62 12.08 14.73 11.57
N ARG A 63 11.53 13.81 12.40
CA ARG A 63 10.08 13.56 12.52
C ARG A 63 9.30 14.80 12.96
N ASP A 64 9.94 15.68 13.74
CA ASP A 64 9.33 16.89 14.28
C ASP A 64 9.53 18.10 13.36
N SER A 65 10.26 17.95 12.25
CA SER A 65 10.38 18.99 11.22
C SER A 65 9.01 19.40 10.72
N ARG A 66 8.78 20.72 10.66
CA ARG A 66 7.46 21.28 10.35
C ARG A 66 7.35 21.72 8.90
N PHE A 67 6.21 21.40 8.33
CA PHE A 67 5.77 21.86 7.03
C PHE A 67 4.54 22.76 7.20
N ARG A 68 4.50 23.88 6.50
CA ARG A 68 3.34 24.78 6.51
C ARG A 68 2.54 24.59 5.23
N LEU A 69 1.29 24.19 5.37
CA LEU A 69 0.37 23.95 4.28
C LEU A 69 0.07 25.25 3.53
N THR A 70 0.20 25.24 2.21
CA THR A 70 0.01 26.39 1.33
C THR A 70 -1.06 26.09 0.28
N HIS A 71 -1.57 27.13 -0.38
CA HIS A 71 -2.56 26.95 -1.47
C HIS A 71 -2.06 26.00 -2.57
N LYS A 72 -0.78 26.04 -2.89
CA LYS A 72 -0.19 25.15 -3.93
C LYS A 72 -0.29 23.67 -3.63
N ASP A 73 -0.39 23.30 -2.35
CA ASP A 73 -0.51 21.90 -1.95
C ASP A 73 -1.89 21.31 -2.27
N TYR A 74 -2.86 22.19 -2.63
CA TYR A 74 -4.24 21.81 -2.97
C TYR A 74 -4.60 22.04 -4.45
N GLU A 75 -3.74 22.67 -5.26
CA GLU A 75 -4.09 23.19 -6.61
C GLU A 75 -4.63 22.11 -7.57
N ASP A 76 -4.38 20.84 -7.31
CA ASP A 76 -4.85 19.73 -8.14
C ASP A 76 -5.93 18.87 -7.45
N THR A 77 -6.69 19.43 -6.49
CA THR A 77 -7.60 18.64 -5.64
C THR A 77 -9.09 18.73 -5.98
N ASP A 78 -9.47 19.29 -7.13
CA ASP A 78 -10.87 19.27 -7.61
C ASP A 78 -11.37 17.84 -7.94
N ASP A 79 -10.48 16.88 -7.94
CA ASP A 79 -10.75 15.47 -8.14
C ASP A 79 -11.10 14.77 -6.80
N PRO A 80 -11.83 13.64 -6.79
CA PRO A 80 -12.17 12.84 -5.62
C PRO A 80 -10.95 12.17 -4.96
N SER A 81 -9.90 12.97 -4.69
CA SER A 81 -8.70 12.50 -3.99
C SER A 81 -9.02 12.10 -2.56
N TYR A 82 -8.36 11.04 -2.09
CA TYR A 82 -8.52 10.57 -0.72
C TYR A 82 -7.76 11.46 0.29
N GLY A 83 -8.23 11.45 1.53
CA GLY A 83 -7.58 12.12 2.64
C GLY A 83 -8.40 13.28 3.21
N VAL A 84 -7.81 13.95 4.19
CA VAL A 84 -8.46 15.00 4.97
C VAL A 84 -7.80 16.37 4.80
N LEU A 85 -6.51 16.42 4.42
CA LEU A 85 -5.78 17.69 4.32
C LEU A 85 -6.41 18.66 3.33
N LYS A 86 -6.99 18.16 2.24
CA LYS A 86 -7.66 18.99 1.23
C LYS A 86 -8.87 19.77 1.77
N TYR A 87 -9.40 19.42 2.94
CA TYR A 87 -10.51 20.11 3.59
C TYR A 87 -10.08 21.10 4.66
N LEU A 88 -8.78 21.15 4.98
CA LEU A 88 -8.24 22.02 6.00
C LEU A 88 -7.83 23.35 5.38
N HIS A 89 -7.79 24.40 6.22
CA HIS A 89 -7.39 25.73 5.76
C HIS A 89 -5.88 25.83 5.55
N GLU A 90 -5.48 26.65 4.62
CA GLU A 90 -4.09 27.04 4.39
C GLU A 90 -3.45 27.67 5.66
N GLY A 91 -2.14 27.47 5.83
CA GLY A 91 -1.39 27.99 6.96
C GLY A 91 -1.27 27.07 8.17
N ILE A 92 -1.93 25.89 8.15
CA ILE A 92 -1.72 24.85 9.16
C ILE A 92 -0.25 24.38 9.10
N GLU A 93 0.35 24.21 10.25
CA GLU A 93 1.67 23.59 10.39
C GLU A 93 1.51 22.12 10.76
N LEU A 94 2.14 21.26 9.98
CA LEU A 94 2.17 19.79 10.15
C LEU A 94 3.62 19.35 10.37
N THR A 95 3.82 18.35 11.19
CA THR A 95 5.10 17.67 11.30
C THR A 95 5.24 16.57 10.22
N VAL A 96 6.46 16.10 9.98
CA VAL A 96 6.69 14.89 9.16
C VAL A 96 5.91 13.71 9.75
N SER A 97 5.80 13.63 11.08
CA SER A 97 4.98 12.62 11.76
C SER A 97 3.51 12.72 11.40
N ASP A 98 2.93 13.90 11.32
CA ASP A 98 1.54 14.09 10.93
C ASP A 98 1.32 13.62 9.49
N LEU A 99 2.25 13.95 8.58
CA LEU A 99 2.16 13.56 7.17
C LEU A 99 2.16 12.02 7.01
N TYR A 100 3.14 11.31 7.58
CA TYR A 100 3.17 9.85 7.42
C TYR A 100 2.01 9.15 8.13
N ASN A 101 1.50 9.69 9.24
CA ASN A 101 0.30 9.16 9.89
C ASN A 101 -0.93 9.31 8.99
N LEU A 102 -1.13 10.45 8.35
CA LEU A 102 -2.23 10.67 7.41
C LEU A 102 -2.15 9.77 6.19
N ILE A 103 -0.95 9.58 5.63
CA ILE A 103 -0.74 8.64 4.52
C ILE A 103 -1.14 7.22 4.93
N ALA A 104 -0.62 6.74 6.06
CA ALA A 104 -0.81 5.37 6.48
C ALA A 104 -2.24 5.07 6.95
N THR A 105 -2.91 6.03 7.59
CA THR A 105 -4.22 5.79 8.20
C THR A 105 -5.38 6.01 7.23
N VAL A 106 -5.34 7.07 6.41
CA VAL A 106 -6.46 7.46 5.54
C VAL A 106 -6.09 7.58 4.05
N SER A 107 -4.86 7.21 3.68
CA SER A 107 -4.32 7.36 2.31
C SER A 107 -4.40 8.80 1.81
N ASP A 108 -3.98 9.78 2.62
CA ASP A 108 -4.06 11.19 2.27
C ASP A 108 -3.14 11.54 1.11
N ASN A 109 -3.72 11.93 -0.03
CA ASN A 109 -2.99 12.23 -1.25
C ASN A 109 -2.16 13.51 -1.13
N VAL A 110 -2.66 14.52 -0.41
CA VAL A 110 -1.93 15.79 -0.18
C VAL A 110 -0.70 15.52 0.69
N ALA A 111 -0.88 14.78 1.80
CA ALA A 111 0.23 14.39 2.67
C ALA A 111 1.29 13.57 1.92
N PHE A 112 0.84 12.65 1.04
CA PHE A 112 1.74 11.85 0.21
C PHE A 112 2.57 12.72 -0.74
N ASN A 113 1.93 13.65 -1.44
CA ASN A 113 2.62 14.53 -2.39
C ASN A 113 3.64 15.42 -1.68
N ILE A 114 3.28 16.01 -0.53
CA ILE A 114 4.18 16.82 0.29
C ILE A 114 5.39 15.98 0.76
N LEU A 115 5.14 14.81 1.33
CA LEU A 115 6.23 13.96 1.82
C LEU A 115 7.11 13.44 0.68
N THR A 116 6.52 13.18 -0.49
CA THR A 116 7.26 12.82 -1.71
C THR A 116 8.16 13.97 -2.20
N ASP A 117 7.71 15.22 -2.12
CA ASP A 117 8.52 16.39 -2.46
C ASP A 117 9.67 16.57 -1.46
N ILE A 118 9.44 16.35 -0.16
CA ILE A 118 10.47 16.43 0.89
C ILE A 118 11.57 15.38 0.66
N LEU A 119 11.19 14.14 0.35
CA LEU A 119 12.12 13.02 0.18
C LEU A 119 12.78 12.98 -1.20
N GLY A 120 12.05 13.35 -2.24
CA GLY A 120 12.44 13.25 -3.63
C GLY A 120 12.19 11.87 -4.26
N ILE A 121 11.52 11.86 -5.41
CA ILE A 121 11.13 10.63 -6.14
C ILE A 121 12.35 9.73 -6.42
N GLU A 122 13.48 10.31 -6.86
CA GLU A 122 14.67 9.51 -7.18
C GLU A 122 15.28 8.86 -5.92
N LYS A 123 15.24 9.53 -4.78
CA LYS A 123 15.71 8.96 -3.51
C LYS A 123 14.84 7.78 -3.08
N ILE A 124 13.51 7.92 -3.16
CA ILE A 124 12.55 6.86 -2.88
C ILE A 124 12.85 5.63 -3.77
N ASN A 125 12.96 5.82 -5.09
CA ASN A 125 13.27 4.74 -6.02
C ASN A 125 14.66 4.13 -5.78
N SER A 126 15.66 4.95 -5.41
CA SER A 126 17.02 4.47 -5.11
C SER A 126 17.02 3.55 -3.88
N THR A 127 16.28 3.88 -2.85
CA THR A 127 16.10 3.03 -1.67
C THR A 127 15.47 1.68 -2.05
N PHE A 128 14.44 1.68 -2.88
CA PHE A 128 13.81 0.43 -3.32
C PHE A 128 14.77 -0.43 -4.14
N ARG A 129 15.52 0.16 -5.08
CA ARG A 129 16.57 -0.58 -5.81
C ARG A 129 17.63 -1.16 -4.87
N SER A 130 18.05 -0.43 -3.83
CA SER A 130 19.03 -0.92 -2.85
C SER A 130 18.51 -2.09 -2.00
N LEU A 131 17.19 -2.17 -1.80
CA LEU A 131 16.51 -3.28 -1.13
C LEU A 131 16.28 -4.49 -2.05
N GLY A 132 16.61 -4.37 -3.34
CA GLY A 132 16.43 -5.41 -4.35
C GLY A 132 15.09 -5.36 -5.09
N TYR A 133 14.28 -4.31 -4.89
CA TYR A 133 13.00 -4.10 -5.57
C TYR A 133 13.21 -3.30 -6.84
N THR A 134 12.76 -3.83 -7.98
CA THR A 134 13.00 -3.24 -9.32
C THR A 134 11.73 -3.03 -10.14
N GLU A 135 10.63 -3.65 -9.73
CA GLU A 135 9.34 -3.59 -10.41
C GLU A 135 8.50 -2.41 -9.94
N MET A 136 8.44 -2.18 -8.62
CA MET A 136 7.79 -1.00 -8.07
C MET A 136 8.54 0.28 -8.44
N LYS A 137 7.81 1.26 -8.97
CA LYS A 137 8.40 2.56 -9.38
C LYS A 137 7.46 3.70 -9.08
N LEU A 138 7.97 4.68 -8.36
CA LEU A 138 7.34 5.98 -8.19
C LEU A 138 7.88 6.91 -9.30
N ASN A 139 7.06 7.23 -10.29
CA ASN A 139 7.46 8.05 -11.44
C ASN A 139 6.83 9.45 -11.42
N ARG A 140 5.75 9.64 -10.67
CA ARG A 140 5.02 10.91 -10.53
C ARG A 140 4.29 11.00 -9.18
N LYS A 141 3.91 12.20 -8.81
CA LYS A 141 2.99 12.44 -7.68
C LYS A 141 1.56 11.96 -8.03
N ILE A 142 0.72 11.81 -7.03
CA ILE A 142 -0.71 11.56 -7.23
C ILE A 142 -1.34 12.84 -7.77
N ASN A 143 -2.27 12.70 -8.72
CA ASN A 143 -2.94 13.78 -9.45
C ASN A 143 -2.00 14.64 -10.34
N ASP A 144 -0.80 14.18 -10.65
CA ASP A 144 0.02 14.77 -11.70
C ASP A 144 -0.53 14.39 -13.09
N TYR A 145 -1.59 15.09 -13.51
CA TYR A 145 -2.29 14.84 -14.78
C TYR A 145 -1.42 15.14 -16.00
N GLU A 146 -0.48 16.06 -15.90
CA GLU A 146 0.45 16.35 -16.99
C GLU A 146 1.35 15.15 -17.29
N SER A 147 1.93 14.54 -16.27
CA SER A 147 2.70 13.30 -16.42
C SER A 147 1.82 12.14 -16.88
N MET A 148 0.58 12.02 -16.36
CA MET A 148 -0.39 11.01 -16.80
C MET A 148 -0.69 11.12 -18.28
N SER A 149 -0.94 12.32 -18.79
CA SER A 149 -1.24 12.56 -20.22
C SER A 149 -0.09 12.17 -21.14
N ARG A 150 1.15 12.16 -20.62
CA ARG A 150 2.36 11.69 -21.31
C ARG A 150 2.60 10.18 -21.15
N GLY A 151 1.68 9.45 -20.51
CA GLY A 151 1.79 8.01 -20.28
C GLY A 151 2.74 7.62 -19.14
N ILE A 152 3.18 8.58 -18.30
CA ILE A 152 4.04 8.31 -17.15
C ILE A 152 3.15 7.79 -16.01
N GLN A 153 3.30 6.50 -15.68
CA GLN A 153 2.54 5.85 -14.63
C GLN A 153 3.46 5.35 -13.51
N ASN A 154 2.95 5.39 -12.27
CA ASN A 154 3.54 4.66 -11.17
C ASN A 154 3.31 3.16 -11.40
N LEU A 155 4.21 2.32 -10.94
CA LEU A 155 4.09 0.87 -11.08
C LEU A 155 4.10 0.21 -9.70
N GLY A 156 3.15 -0.68 -9.47
CA GLY A 156 3.10 -1.57 -8.33
C GLY A 156 3.38 -3.02 -8.74
N SER A 157 3.85 -3.83 -7.78
CA SER A 157 4.07 -5.27 -7.95
C SER A 157 3.52 -6.00 -6.73
N ILE A 158 2.63 -6.98 -6.94
CA ILE A 158 2.08 -7.77 -5.83
C ILE A 158 3.16 -8.59 -5.14
N GLY A 159 4.10 -9.16 -5.89
CA GLY A 159 5.21 -9.94 -5.35
C GLY A 159 6.18 -9.09 -4.52
N GLU A 160 6.55 -7.89 -5.00
CA GLU A 160 7.40 -7.00 -4.21
C GLU A 160 6.70 -6.48 -2.95
N ILE A 161 5.40 -6.17 -3.03
CA ILE A 161 4.60 -5.78 -1.85
C ILE A 161 4.53 -6.93 -0.85
N ALA A 162 4.29 -8.17 -1.31
CA ALA A 162 4.27 -9.35 -0.43
C ALA A 162 5.63 -9.55 0.25
N SER A 163 6.73 -9.44 -0.50
CA SER A 163 8.10 -9.49 0.04
C SER A 163 8.36 -8.39 1.07
N ILE A 164 7.88 -7.15 0.84
CA ILE A 164 8.00 -6.03 1.77
C ILE A 164 7.32 -6.38 3.10
N PHE A 165 6.07 -6.83 3.07
CA PHE A 165 5.33 -7.22 4.27
C PHE A 165 5.95 -8.41 4.97
N HIS A 166 6.44 -9.41 4.23
CA HIS A 166 7.16 -10.55 4.80
C HIS A 166 8.45 -10.12 5.52
N ARG A 167 9.27 -9.29 4.89
CA ARG A 167 10.49 -8.75 5.53
C ARG A 167 10.17 -7.86 6.73
N MET A 168 9.09 -7.09 6.67
CA MET A 168 8.60 -6.27 7.77
C MET A 168 8.19 -7.15 8.98
N TYR A 169 7.47 -8.26 8.73
CA TYR A 169 7.11 -9.22 9.76
C TYR A 169 8.33 -9.85 10.44
N LEU A 170 9.39 -10.12 9.66
CA LEU A 170 10.64 -10.69 10.18
C LEU A 170 11.57 -9.67 10.84
N GLY A 171 11.19 -8.39 10.94
CA GLY A 171 12.08 -7.33 11.44
C GLY A 171 13.26 -7.00 10.52
N ARG A 172 13.16 -7.30 9.22
CA ARG A 172 14.26 -7.23 8.24
C ARG A 172 14.06 -6.21 7.11
N LEU A 173 13.04 -5.39 7.20
CA LEU A 173 12.86 -4.28 6.27
C LEU A 173 13.58 -3.05 6.83
N ILE A 174 14.66 -2.61 6.22
CA ILE A 174 15.59 -1.58 6.70
C ILE A 174 16.26 -2.02 8.02
N SER A 175 15.51 -1.99 9.12
CA SER A 175 15.90 -2.42 10.47
C SER A 175 14.72 -3.04 11.21
N GLU A 176 14.97 -3.64 12.37
CA GLU A 176 13.93 -4.16 13.26
C GLU A 176 13.00 -3.02 13.74
N ASN A 177 13.58 -1.91 14.19
CA ASN A 177 12.82 -0.74 14.66
C ASN A 177 11.94 -0.12 13.57
N VAL A 178 12.43 0.03 12.33
CA VAL A 178 11.63 0.50 11.20
C VAL A 178 10.51 -0.47 10.88
N SER A 179 10.80 -1.77 10.87
CA SER A 179 9.81 -2.82 10.59
C SER A 179 8.66 -2.80 11.60
N GLU A 180 8.97 -2.75 12.90
CA GLU A 180 7.98 -2.70 13.98
C GLU A 180 7.15 -1.41 13.94
N SER A 181 7.80 -0.28 13.70
CA SER A 181 7.15 1.03 13.61
C SER A 181 6.15 1.07 12.43
N LEU A 182 6.56 0.60 11.25
CA LEU A 182 5.69 0.52 10.08
C LEU A 182 4.52 -0.45 10.30
N LEU A 183 4.78 -1.64 10.88
CA LEU A 183 3.70 -2.58 11.22
C LEU A 183 2.70 -1.97 12.19
N SER A 184 3.18 -1.28 13.22
CA SER A 184 2.31 -0.61 14.20
C SER A 184 1.46 0.47 13.54
N LEU A 185 2.05 1.24 12.64
CA LEU A 185 1.38 2.30 11.90
C LEU A 185 0.33 1.74 10.93
N LEU A 186 0.70 0.74 10.11
CA LEU A 186 -0.18 0.16 9.10
C LEU A 186 -1.37 -0.62 9.69
N LYS A 187 -1.29 -1.08 10.95
CA LYS A 187 -2.46 -1.63 11.68
C LYS A 187 -3.54 -0.59 11.95
N GLN A 188 -3.24 0.69 11.81
CA GLN A 188 -4.21 1.78 12.03
C GLN A 188 -4.92 2.22 10.74
N HIS A 189 -4.68 1.54 9.62
CA HIS A 189 -5.31 1.86 8.34
C HIS A 189 -6.83 1.72 8.41
N GLN A 190 -7.56 2.78 8.01
CA GLN A 190 -9.00 2.89 8.21
C GLN A 190 -9.84 2.42 7.01
N ARG A 191 -9.22 2.10 5.89
CA ARG A 191 -9.93 1.63 4.69
C ARG A 191 -10.07 0.11 4.71
N THR A 192 -10.98 -0.39 5.52
CA THR A 192 -11.12 -1.80 5.92
C THR A 192 -12.09 -2.62 5.05
N SER A 193 -12.36 -2.18 3.82
CA SER A 193 -13.42 -2.77 2.98
C SER A 193 -13.05 -4.11 2.32
N MET A 194 -11.79 -4.55 2.39
CA MET A 194 -11.31 -5.78 1.71
C MET A 194 -10.77 -6.81 2.71
N ILE A 195 -9.45 -6.91 2.89
CA ILE A 195 -8.85 -7.92 3.79
C ILE A 195 -9.42 -7.82 5.22
N PRO A 196 -9.43 -6.67 5.90
CA PRO A 196 -9.93 -6.58 7.26
C PRO A 196 -11.44 -6.84 7.39
N TYR A 197 -12.21 -6.61 6.32
CA TYR A 197 -13.67 -6.81 6.31
C TYR A 197 -14.09 -8.21 6.78
N VAL A 198 -13.29 -9.23 6.46
CA VAL A 198 -13.57 -10.63 6.80
C VAL A 198 -13.53 -10.87 8.31
N PHE A 199 -12.76 -10.08 9.05
CA PHE A 199 -12.46 -10.32 10.46
C PHE A 199 -13.28 -9.47 11.43
N LYS A 200 -14.12 -8.55 10.96
CA LYS A 200 -14.97 -7.69 11.80
C LYS A 200 -14.22 -7.07 12.99
N GLU A 201 -13.02 -6.54 12.72
CA GLU A 201 -12.14 -5.91 13.71
C GLU A 201 -11.61 -6.84 14.84
N THR A 202 -11.85 -8.14 14.75
CA THR A 202 -11.39 -9.09 15.78
C THR A 202 -9.94 -9.55 15.58
N VAL A 203 -9.37 -9.34 14.39
CA VAL A 203 -8.02 -9.71 14.01
C VAL A 203 -7.26 -8.46 13.55
N PRO A 204 -6.08 -8.16 14.12
CA PRO A 204 -5.26 -7.07 13.62
C PRO A 204 -4.76 -7.37 12.21
N VAL A 205 -4.88 -6.38 11.32
CA VAL A 205 -4.36 -6.43 9.95
C VAL A 205 -3.49 -5.20 9.72
N ALA A 206 -2.21 -5.41 9.42
CA ALA A 206 -1.33 -4.34 8.98
C ALA A 206 -1.35 -4.32 7.46
N HIS A 207 -1.96 -3.31 6.86
CA HIS A 207 -2.20 -3.31 5.41
C HIS A 207 -2.19 -1.91 4.79
N MET A 208 -2.15 -1.87 3.46
CA MET A 208 -2.31 -0.67 2.65
C MET A 208 -3.22 -0.97 1.47
N THR A 209 -4.21 -0.10 1.26
CA THR A 209 -5.12 -0.21 0.12
C THR A 209 -4.77 0.78 -0.97
N GLY A 210 -5.14 0.45 -2.21
CA GLY A 210 -5.15 1.37 -3.32
C GLY A 210 -6.45 1.26 -4.11
N PHE A 211 -6.92 2.40 -4.59
CA PHE A 211 -8.18 2.50 -5.32
C PHE A 211 -8.04 3.58 -6.39
N ASP A 212 -8.39 3.24 -7.63
CA ASP A 212 -8.48 4.17 -8.75
C ASP A 212 -9.64 3.71 -9.64
N GLU A 213 -9.90 4.38 -10.76
CA GLU A 213 -11.04 4.09 -11.64
C GLU A 213 -11.05 2.65 -12.14
N ASP A 214 -9.89 2.12 -12.52
CA ASP A 214 -9.72 0.82 -13.18
C ASP A 214 -8.92 -0.20 -12.35
N ILE A 215 -8.49 0.17 -11.13
CA ILE A 215 -7.66 -0.70 -10.28
C ILE A 215 -8.10 -0.67 -8.83
N ILE A 216 -8.02 -1.84 -8.22
CA ILE A 216 -8.16 -2.02 -6.78
C ILE A 216 -7.06 -2.94 -6.27
N ILE A 217 -6.45 -2.57 -5.16
CA ILE A 217 -5.44 -3.38 -4.47
C ILE A 217 -5.68 -3.34 -2.96
N ASP A 218 -5.41 -4.45 -2.31
CA ASP A 218 -5.19 -4.51 -0.86
C ASP A 218 -4.07 -5.50 -0.57
N GLY A 219 -3.12 -5.11 0.27
CA GLY A 219 -1.98 -5.95 0.62
C GLY A 219 -1.56 -5.74 2.06
N GLY A 220 -1.24 -6.84 2.75
CA GLY A 220 -0.84 -6.74 4.14
C GLY A 220 -0.63 -8.07 4.84
N ILE A 221 -0.46 -7.98 6.16
CA ILE A 221 -0.29 -9.10 7.07
C ILE A 221 -1.53 -9.26 7.93
N VAL A 222 -2.11 -10.45 7.91
CA VAL A 222 -3.20 -10.85 8.80
C VAL A 222 -2.58 -11.53 10.02
N LEU A 223 -2.71 -10.90 11.18
CA LEU A 223 -2.05 -11.29 12.43
C LEU A 223 -2.94 -12.19 13.29
N THR A 224 -3.22 -13.38 12.78
CA THR A 224 -3.92 -14.45 13.50
C THR A 224 -2.93 -15.33 14.30
N GLU A 225 -3.41 -16.39 14.96
CA GLU A 225 -2.56 -17.43 15.52
C GLU A 225 -1.64 -18.07 14.47
N ASN A 226 -2.13 -18.20 13.24
CA ASN A 226 -1.34 -18.60 12.07
C ASN A 226 -1.29 -17.42 11.09
N PRO A 227 -0.31 -16.50 11.24
CA PRO A 227 -0.27 -15.29 10.45
C PRO A 227 0.13 -15.54 9.01
N PHE A 228 -0.34 -14.69 8.11
CA PHE A 228 -0.02 -14.78 6.69
C PHE A 228 0.03 -13.40 6.04
N VAL A 229 0.83 -13.28 4.99
CA VAL A 229 0.78 -12.16 4.04
C VAL A 229 -0.23 -12.49 2.96
N LEU A 230 -1.02 -11.52 2.57
CA LEU A 230 -1.91 -11.59 1.43
C LEU A 230 -1.86 -10.27 0.67
N VAL A 231 -1.55 -10.32 -0.61
CA VAL A 231 -1.59 -9.17 -1.52
C VAL A 231 -2.44 -9.52 -2.73
N MET A 232 -3.40 -8.68 -3.03
CA MET A 232 -4.33 -8.88 -4.14
C MET A 232 -4.47 -7.59 -4.94
N ALA A 233 -4.39 -7.70 -6.27
CA ALA A 233 -4.65 -6.59 -7.18
C ALA A 233 -5.61 -7.03 -8.29
N ALA A 234 -6.52 -6.14 -8.67
CA ALA A 234 -7.40 -6.34 -9.81
C ALA A 234 -7.43 -5.07 -10.66
N GLN A 235 -7.29 -5.23 -11.98
CA GLN A 235 -7.25 -4.13 -12.94
C GLN A 235 -8.09 -4.47 -14.17
N ASP A 236 -8.64 -3.45 -14.82
CA ASP A 236 -9.47 -3.58 -16.02
C ASP A 236 -10.73 -4.47 -15.78
N THR A 237 -11.34 -4.38 -14.59
CA THR A 237 -12.47 -5.23 -14.16
C THR A 237 -13.51 -4.45 -13.37
N ASP A 238 -14.68 -5.07 -13.16
CA ASP A 238 -15.69 -4.52 -12.25
C ASP A 238 -15.16 -4.52 -10.81
N ILE A 239 -14.92 -3.32 -10.30
CA ILE A 239 -14.35 -3.08 -8.96
C ILE A 239 -15.21 -3.70 -7.84
N ARG A 240 -16.55 -3.71 -7.97
CA ARG A 240 -17.44 -4.30 -6.95
C ARG A 240 -17.34 -5.82 -6.93
N LYS A 241 -17.22 -6.44 -8.10
CA LYS A 241 -16.95 -7.88 -8.21
C LYS A 241 -15.58 -8.21 -7.66
N ALA A 242 -14.55 -7.44 -8.02
CA ALA A 242 -13.20 -7.61 -7.51
C ALA A 242 -13.15 -7.55 -5.98
N GLN A 243 -13.79 -6.56 -5.35
CA GLN A 243 -13.90 -6.47 -3.88
C GLN A 243 -14.53 -7.73 -3.26
N THR A 244 -15.59 -8.23 -3.86
CA THR A 244 -16.25 -9.45 -3.36
C THR A 244 -15.30 -10.65 -3.43
N ILE A 245 -14.60 -10.80 -4.56
CA ILE A 245 -13.63 -11.89 -4.77
C ILE A 245 -12.46 -11.76 -3.79
N MET A 246 -11.94 -10.54 -3.55
CA MET A 246 -10.86 -10.31 -2.57
C MET A 246 -11.28 -10.74 -1.16
N ARG A 247 -12.51 -10.46 -0.74
CA ARG A 247 -13.06 -10.92 0.55
C ARG A 247 -13.15 -12.45 0.62
N ASP A 248 -13.66 -13.08 -0.45
CA ASP A 248 -13.78 -14.53 -0.52
C ASP A 248 -12.39 -15.20 -0.48
N ILE A 249 -11.41 -14.68 -1.22
CA ILE A 249 -10.02 -15.19 -1.21
C ILE A 249 -9.41 -15.01 0.19
N THR A 250 -9.63 -13.87 0.84
CA THR A 250 -9.17 -13.64 2.22
C THR A 250 -9.74 -14.71 3.16
N GLN A 251 -11.01 -15.01 3.05
CA GLN A 251 -11.64 -16.05 3.85
C GLN A 251 -11.11 -17.46 3.53
N ILE A 252 -10.87 -17.77 2.25
CA ILE A 252 -10.24 -19.03 1.82
C ILE A 252 -8.86 -19.16 2.44
N CYS A 253 -8.01 -18.11 2.37
CA CYS A 253 -6.69 -18.10 2.97
C CYS A 253 -6.78 -18.33 4.49
N TYR A 254 -7.61 -17.57 5.20
CA TYR A 254 -7.78 -17.70 6.65
C TYR A 254 -8.20 -19.10 7.08
N LEU A 255 -9.16 -19.74 6.37
CA LEU A 255 -9.65 -21.07 6.72
C LEU A 255 -8.64 -22.19 6.42
N ASN A 256 -7.68 -21.97 5.53
CA ASN A 256 -6.69 -22.95 5.09
C ASN A 256 -5.27 -22.70 5.64
N THR A 257 -5.08 -21.67 6.46
CA THR A 257 -3.78 -21.38 7.09
C THR A 257 -3.65 -22.09 8.46
N LYS A 258 -4.59 -22.95 8.80
CA LYS A 258 -4.62 -23.71 10.06
C LYS A 258 -3.65 -24.89 10.05
#